data_3f589ed4fe259661b062b05fa466df8f
#
_entry.id   3f589ed4fe259661b062b05fa466df8f
#
_cell.length_a   1.000
_cell.length_b   1.000
_cell.length_c   1.000
_cell.angle_alpha   90.00
_cell.angle_beta   90.00
_cell.angle_gamma   90.00
#
_symmetry.space_group_name_H-M   'P 1'
#
loop_
_entity.id
_entity.type
_entity.pdbx_description
1 polymer ?
#
loop_
_entity_poly.entity_id
_entity_poly.type
_entity_poly.pdbx_seq_one_letter_code
_entity_poly.pdbx_strand_id
1 'polypeptide(L)'
;MEISTLTRRGLIAAAVAGALALAGCGDKGAAPAANTAAKAELTPIGIVQLVEHSALDAATRGIVDALAERGYKDGVNIKLDIQNAQGDQSNLHNIANRFVSNKDKVIFAVATPAAQAVATVAKDTPIVATAITDFVAAKLVKSDAAPGGNVTGVSDLGPIAAQFDLLMKLVPNAKTIGTIYNSSEINSAYQVDILKKAAAEKGVEVLEATVSNVNDIQQAVASLKDKVQGLYLPTDNVIASAVPALAKVVNPAKIPAVAGEMGVVGAGCLGSISVDYYELGKMTGQMGADILEGKKKPADTPVEHVKTGVPVFNMKTAQAIGLTIPEELKKGAKLFE
;
A
#
# COMPACT_ATOMS: atom_id res chain seq x y z
N MET A 1 -66.28 -2.29 -7.03
CA MET A 1 -66.69 -1.46 -8.18
C MET A 1 -65.62 -1.69 -9.21
N GLU A 2 -65.74 -2.76 -9.96
CA GLU A 2 -66.24 -2.88 -11.36
C GLU A 2 -65.21 -2.28 -12.33
N ILE A 3 -64.51 -3.18 -13.07
CA ILE A 3 -64.86 -3.83 -14.37
C ILE A 3 -64.54 -2.83 -15.50
N SER A 4 -63.78 -3.09 -16.52
CA SER A 4 -63.85 -4.10 -17.60
C SER A 4 -62.74 -3.89 -18.61
N THR A 5 -61.95 -4.87 -19.04
CA THR A 5 -62.08 -5.73 -20.27
C THR A 5 -62.37 -5.07 -21.61
N LEU A 6 -61.60 -5.39 -22.64
CA LEU A 6 -61.90 -5.90 -23.98
C LEU A 6 -60.73 -5.71 -24.96
N THR A 7 -60.01 -6.73 -25.36
CA THR A 7 -60.08 -7.64 -26.51
C THR A 7 -60.52 -7.08 -27.91
N ARG A 8 -59.64 -7.35 -28.91
CA ARG A 8 -59.86 -7.99 -30.21
C ARG A 8 -58.79 -7.62 -31.20
N ARG A 9 -58.00 -8.54 -31.68
CA ARG A 9 -58.14 -9.48 -32.80
C ARG A 9 -58.35 -8.81 -34.18
N GLY A 10 -57.47 -9.14 -35.13
CA GLY A 10 -57.64 -8.94 -36.56
C GLY A 10 -56.49 -9.46 -37.38
N LEU A 11 -56.55 -10.69 -37.81
CA LEU A 11 -55.78 -11.33 -38.92
C LEU A 11 -56.18 -10.71 -40.29
N ILE A 12 -55.30 -10.95 -41.30
CA ILE A 12 -55.48 -11.42 -42.68
C ILE A 12 -54.28 -11.06 -43.48
N ALA A 13 -53.46 -11.89 -43.91
CA ALA A 13 -53.20 -12.87 -45.00
C ALA A 13 -53.40 -12.36 -46.45
N ALA A 14 -52.40 -12.59 -47.26
CA ALA A 14 -52.29 -13.22 -48.60
C ALA A 14 -51.27 -12.53 -49.49
N ALA A 15 -50.19 -13.15 -49.78
CA ALA A 15 -49.74 -13.89 -50.98
C ALA A 15 -50.04 -13.23 -52.33
N VAL A 16 -48.98 -13.10 -53.18
CA VAL A 16 -48.92 -13.64 -54.55
C VAL A 16 -47.49 -13.53 -55.11
N ALA A 17 -47.07 -14.58 -55.75
CA ALA A 17 -45.80 -14.85 -56.42
C ALA A 17 -45.60 -14.10 -57.73
N GLY A 18 -44.39 -13.96 -58.19
CA GLY A 18 -44.03 -13.55 -59.56
C GLY A 18 -42.54 -13.72 -59.81
N ALA A 19 -42.18 -14.85 -60.37
CA ALA A 19 -40.86 -15.16 -60.88
C ALA A 19 -40.66 -14.48 -62.26
N LEU A 20 -39.47 -13.93 -62.45
CA LEU A 20 -38.85 -13.84 -63.78
C LEU A 20 -37.35 -13.72 -63.67
N ALA A 21 -36.67 -14.72 -64.22
CA ALA A 21 -35.24 -14.80 -64.38
C ALA A 21 -34.75 -13.90 -65.54
N LEU A 22 -33.66 -13.22 -65.36
CA LEU A 22 -32.76 -12.83 -66.47
C LEU A 22 -31.32 -12.84 -66.01
N ALA A 23 -30.52 -13.59 -66.73
CA ALA A 23 -29.10 -13.77 -66.54
C ALA A 23 -28.33 -12.48 -66.87
N GLY A 24 -27.35 -12.14 -66.01
CA GLY A 24 -26.37 -11.12 -66.30
C GLY A 24 -25.06 -11.50 -65.54
N CYS A 25 -24.12 -11.99 -66.33
CA CYS A 25 -22.71 -12.15 -65.88
C CYS A 25 -22.10 -10.80 -65.51
N GLY A 26 -21.45 -10.74 -64.35
CA GLY A 26 -20.61 -9.57 -64.06
C GLY A 26 -20.13 -9.55 -62.60
N ASP A 27 -18.90 -9.85 -62.44
CA ASP A 27 -17.98 -9.38 -61.40
C ASP A 27 -18.17 -9.92 -59.97
N LYS A 28 -17.19 -10.74 -59.58
CA LYS A 28 -16.95 -11.15 -58.20
C LYS A 28 -16.37 -9.97 -57.40
N GLY A 29 -17.23 -9.08 -56.95
CA GLY A 29 -16.90 -8.16 -55.85
C GLY A 29 -16.81 -8.98 -54.55
N ALA A 30 -15.59 -9.30 -54.13
CA ALA A 30 -15.36 -9.84 -52.80
C ALA A 30 -15.91 -8.84 -51.77
N ALA A 31 -16.92 -9.23 -51.02
CA ALA A 31 -17.35 -8.49 -49.84
C ALA A 31 -16.12 -8.31 -48.92
N PRO A 32 -15.85 -7.11 -48.40
CA PRO A 32 -14.78 -6.94 -47.44
C PRO A 32 -15.11 -7.84 -46.24
N ALA A 33 -14.23 -8.81 -46.01
CA ALA A 33 -14.25 -9.57 -44.77
C ALA A 33 -14.20 -8.56 -43.63
N ALA A 34 -15.30 -8.44 -42.88
CA ALA A 34 -15.29 -7.70 -41.64
C ALA A 34 -14.21 -8.33 -40.74
N ASN A 35 -13.08 -7.65 -40.70
CA ASN A 35 -11.99 -8.01 -39.84
C ASN A 35 -12.49 -7.67 -38.38
N THR A 36 -13.25 -8.58 -37.80
CA THR A 36 -13.50 -8.59 -36.38
C THR A 36 -12.16 -8.94 -35.73
N ALA A 37 -11.30 -7.93 -35.61
CA ALA A 37 -10.15 -8.03 -34.71
C ALA A 37 -10.71 -8.48 -33.35
N ALA A 38 -10.49 -9.74 -33.00
CA ALA A 38 -10.82 -10.26 -31.69
C ALA A 38 -10.19 -9.29 -30.69
N LYS A 39 -11.02 -8.62 -29.88
CA LYS A 39 -10.56 -7.71 -28.83
C LYS A 39 -9.64 -8.55 -27.97
N ALA A 40 -8.36 -8.26 -28.01
CA ALA A 40 -7.37 -8.99 -27.21
C ALA A 40 -7.87 -8.98 -25.74
N GLU A 41 -7.96 -10.15 -25.15
CA GLU A 41 -8.39 -10.28 -23.75
C GLU A 41 -7.34 -9.62 -22.86
N LEU A 42 -7.75 -8.60 -22.11
CA LEU A 42 -6.87 -7.88 -21.22
C LEU A 42 -6.41 -8.78 -20.07
N THR A 43 -5.13 -8.80 -19.77
CA THR A 43 -4.58 -9.54 -18.63
C THR A 43 -5.04 -8.89 -17.32
N PRO A 44 -5.83 -9.56 -16.47
CA PRO A 44 -6.30 -8.97 -15.21
C PRO A 44 -5.19 -8.97 -14.16
N ILE A 45 -5.07 -7.84 -13.44
CA ILE A 45 -4.07 -7.61 -12.39
C ILE A 45 -4.77 -6.87 -11.25
N GLY A 46 -4.65 -7.39 -10.03
CA GLY A 46 -5.18 -6.76 -8.82
C GLY A 46 -4.11 -5.96 -8.07
N ILE A 47 -4.49 -4.81 -7.54
CA ILE A 47 -3.71 -4.06 -6.56
C ILE A 47 -4.62 -3.77 -5.37
N VAL A 48 -4.26 -4.25 -4.17
CA VAL A 48 -4.97 -3.91 -2.94
C VAL A 48 -4.09 -3.10 -2.02
N GLN A 49 -4.57 -1.94 -1.61
CA GLN A 49 -3.98 -1.08 -0.61
C GLN A 49 -4.79 -1.15 0.68
N LEU A 50 -4.12 -1.25 1.84
CA LEU A 50 -4.80 -1.37 3.14
C LEU A 50 -5.66 -0.15 3.45
N VAL A 51 -5.07 1.05 3.39
CA VAL A 51 -5.69 2.32 3.75
C VAL A 51 -5.01 3.47 2.99
N GLU A 52 -5.67 4.60 2.89
CA GLU A 52 -5.13 5.79 2.25
C GLU A 52 -4.21 6.55 3.21
N HIS A 53 -2.94 6.66 2.84
CA HIS A 53 -1.97 7.61 3.37
C HIS A 53 -0.77 7.73 2.42
N SER A 54 -0.02 8.82 2.55
CA SER A 54 0.97 9.25 1.56
C SER A 54 2.02 8.20 1.18
N ALA A 55 2.44 7.33 2.12
CA ALA A 55 3.43 6.30 1.83
C ALA A 55 2.84 5.19 0.96
N LEU A 56 1.66 4.64 1.34
CA LEU A 56 1.03 3.57 0.56
C LEU A 56 0.56 4.08 -0.81
N ASP A 57 0.07 5.34 -0.89
CA ASP A 57 -0.31 5.96 -2.16
C ASP A 57 0.91 6.11 -3.09
N ALA A 58 2.07 6.49 -2.53
CA ALA A 58 3.32 6.57 -3.29
C ALA A 58 3.77 5.19 -3.78
N ALA A 59 3.70 4.15 -2.94
CA ALA A 59 4.03 2.78 -3.33
C ALA A 59 3.10 2.26 -4.44
N THR A 60 1.79 2.48 -4.30
CA THR A 60 0.80 2.11 -5.32
C THR A 60 1.08 2.81 -6.66
N ARG A 61 1.37 4.12 -6.65
CA ARG A 61 1.78 4.85 -7.87
C ARG A 61 3.06 4.26 -8.48
N GLY A 62 4.07 3.98 -7.65
CA GLY A 62 5.32 3.37 -8.11
C GLY A 62 5.09 2.03 -8.82
N ILE A 63 4.20 1.16 -8.30
CA ILE A 63 3.82 -0.10 -8.95
C ILE A 63 3.22 0.17 -10.34
N VAL A 64 2.24 1.07 -10.43
CA VAL A 64 1.53 1.38 -11.68
C VAL A 64 2.50 1.95 -12.72
N ASP A 65 3.36 2.89 -12.32
CA ASP A 65 4.33 3.51 -13.20
C ASP A 65 5.38 2.50 -13.71
N ALA A 66 5.88 1.60 -12.85
CA ALA A 66 6.80 0.56 -13.24
C ALA A 66 6.18 -0.46 -14.21
N LEU A 67 4.91 -0.83 -14.01
CA LEU A 67 4.18 -1.65 -14.96
C LEU A 67 4.06 -0.95 -16.32
N ALA A 68 3.72 0.35 -16.34
CA ALA A 68 3.61 1.14 -17.55
C ALA A 68 4.96 1.27 -18.28
N GLU A 69 6.07 1.48 -17.58
CA GLU A 69 7.44 1.50 -18.12
C GLU A 69 7.82 0.15 -18.77
N ARG A 70 7.31 -0.96 -18.22
CA ARG A 70 7.49 -2.32 -18.79
C ARG A 70 6.50 -2.63 -19.92
N GLY A 71 5.69 -1.65 -20.34
CA GLY A 71 4.73 -1.79 -21.43
C GLY A 71 3.36 -2.33 -21.05
N TYR A 72 3.09 -2.56 -19.76
CA TYR A 72 1.78 -2.94 -19.23
C TYR A 72 0.92 -1.71 -19.02
N LYS A 73 -0.05 -1.47 -19.91
CA LYS A 73 -0.91 -0.27 -19.88
C LYS A 73 -2.36 -0.66 -19.67
N ASP A 74 -2.98 -0.05 -18.66
CA ASP A 74 -4.39 -0.29 -18.34
C ASP A 74 -5.32 0.06 -19.51
N GLY A 75 -6.29 -0.81 -19.79
CA GLY A 75 -7.22 -0.68 -20.91
C GLY A 75 -6.62 -1.00 -22.30
N VAL A 76 -5.31 -1.27 -22.41
CA VAL A 76 -4.61 -1.60 -23.66
C VAL A 76 -4.27 -3.08 -23.73
N ASN A 77 -3.51 -3.58 -22.76
CA ASN A 77 -3.09 -4.98 -22.70
C ASN A 77 -3.27 -5.60 -21.31
N ILE A 78 -3.50 -4.78 -20.27
CA ILE A 78 -3.87 -5.23 -18.95
C ILE A 78 -5.19 -4.57 -18.52
N LYS A 79 -5.83 -5.15 -17.52
CA LYS A 79 -6.95 -4.58 -16.77
C LYS A 79 -6.52 -4.48 -15.31
N LEU A 80 -6.21 -3.26 -14.87
CA LEU A 80 -5.89 -2.99 -13.47
C LEU A 80 -7.19 -2.85 -12.66
N ASP A 81 -7.26 -3.59 -11.57
CA ASP A 81 -8.30 -3.46 -10.54
C ASP A 81 -7.62 -2.98 -9.25
N ILE A 82 -7.64 -1.66 -9.03
CA ILE A 82 -7.00 -1.02 -7.87
C ILE A 82 -8.06 -0.79 -6.80
N GLN A 83 -7.86 -1.38 -5.63
CA GLN A 83 -8.81 -1.35 -4.52
C GLN A 83 -8.16 -0.84 -3.24
N ASN A 84 -8.91 -0.06 -2.47
CA ASN A 84 -8.53 0.39 -1.13
C ASN A 84 -9.48 -0.23 -0.11
N ALA A 85 -8.93 -0.92 0.88
CA ALA A 85 -9.72 -1.60 1.91
C ALA A 85 -10.17 -0.67 3.04
N GLN A 86 -9.68 0.58 3.08
CA GLN A 86 -10.02 1.58 4.09
C GLN A 86 -9.77 1.13 5.54
N GLY A 87 -8.72 0.30 5.74
CA GLY A 87 -8.35 -0.25 7.04
C GLY A 87 -9.24 -1.38 7.54
N ASP A 88 -10.22 -1.84 6.74
CA ASP A 88 -11.19 -2.84 7.14
C ASP A 88 -10.79 -4.25 6.70
N GLN A 89 -10.72 -5.19 7.65
CA GLN A 89 -10.32 -6.58 7.39
C GLN A 89 -11.33 -7.34 6.53
N SER A 90 -12.62 -7.03 6.65
CA SER A 90 -13.66 -7.66 5.84
C SER A 90 -13.55 -7.21 4.38
N ASN A 91 -13.26 -5.91 4.17
CA ASN A 91 -12.98 -5.38 2.84
C ASN A 91 -11.74 -6.04 2.21
N LEU A 92 -10.66 -6.24 2.96
CA LEU A 92 -9.47 -6.96 2.47
C LEU A 92 -9.82 -8.36 1.98
N HIS A 93 -10.61 -9.11 2.75
CA HIS A 93 -11.05 -10.45 2.35
C HIS A 93 -11.94 -10.43 1.09
N ASN A 94 -12.88 -9.48 1.02
CA ASN A 94 -13.74 -9.33 -0.14
C ASN A 94 -12.97 -8.97 -1.41
N ILE A 95 -11.99 -8.07 -1.30
CA ILE A 95 -11.11 -7.67 -2.40
C ILE A 95 -10.25 -8.86 -2.86
N ALA A 96 -9.66 -9.61 -1.92
CA ALA A 96 -8.87 -10.80 -2.24
C ALA A 96 -9.69 -11.86 -2.99
N ASN A 97 -10.91 -12.14 -2.54
CA ASN A 97 -11.85 -13.05 -3.21
C ASN A 97 -12.21 -12.55 -4.62
N ARG A 98 -12.41 -11.25 -4.79
CA ARG A 98 -12.68 -10.63 -6.09
C ARG A 98 -11.53 -10.88 -7.06
N PHE A 99 -10.27 -10.65 -6.65
CA PHE A 99 -9.10 -10.86 -7.50
C PHE A 99 -8.93 -12.33 -7.91
N VAL A 100 -9.16 -13.26 -6.99
CA VAL A 100 -9.14 -14.71 -7.31
C VAL A 100 -10.25 -15.06 -8.28
N SER A 101 -11.45 -14.53 -8.08
CA SER A 101 -12.61 -14.77 -8.98
C SER A 101 -12.40 -14.17 -10.38
N ASN A 102 -11.71 -13.04 -10.48
CA ASN A 102 -11.29 -12.41 -11.72
C ASN A 102 -10.17 -13.18 -12.44
N LYS A 103 -9.54 -14.16 -11.77
CA LYS A 103 -8.38 -14.92 -12.25
C LYS A 103 -7.18 -14.01 -12.53
N ASP A 104 -6.95 -13.05 -11.64
CA ASP A 104 -5.83 -12.13 -11.75
C ASP A 104 -4.52 -12.90 -11.85
N LYS A 105 -3.65 -12.47 -12.76
CA LYS A 105 -2.38 -13.14 -13.06
C LYS A 105 -1.30 -12.84 -12.04
N VAL A 106 -1.37 -11.66 -11.42
CA VAL A 106 -0.55 -11.21 -10.30
C VAL A 106 -1.42 -10.32 -9.42
N ILE A 107 -1.25 -10.44 -8.12
CA ILE A 107 -1.85 -9.54 -7.14
C ILE A 107 -0.74 -8.79 -6.44
N PHE A 108 -0.81 -7.45 -6.47
CA PHE A 108 0.03 -6.58 -5.66
C PHE A 108 -0.68 -6.27 -4.35
N ALA A 109 0.01 -6.50 -3.23
CA ALA A 109 -0.53 -6.24 -1.90
C ALA A 109 0.32 -5.17 -1.19
N VAL A 110 -0.31 -4.06 -0.84
CA VAL A 110 0.35 -2.88 -0.26
C VAL A 110 -0.02 -2.78 1.21
N ALA A 111 0.95 -2.95 2.09
CA ALA A 111 0.93 -3.10 3.54
C ALA A 111 0.76 -4.53 4.06
N THR A 112 1.34 -4.79 5.24
CA THR A 112 1.37 -6.13 5.87
C THR A 112 -0.02 -6.77 6.06
N PRO A 113 -1.05 -6.07 6.61
CA PRO A 113 -2.37 -6.68 6.75
C PRO A 113 -3.03 -7.03 5.41
N ALA A 114 -2.78 -6.23 4.35
CA ALA A 114 -3.29 -6.51 3.01
C ALA A 114 -2.63 -7.78 2.44
N ALA A 115 -1.32 -7.89 2.55
CA ALA A 115 -0.58 -9.07 2.09
C ALA A 115 -1.02 -10.35 2.83
N GLN A 116 -1.23 -10.28 4.14
CA GLN A 116 -1.72 -11.40 4.93
C GLN A 116 -3.12 -11.85 4.51
N ALA A 117 -4.03 -10.90 4.30
CA ALA A 117 -5.39 -11.20 3.85
C ALA A 117 -5.40 -11.86 2.47
N VAL A 118 -4.64 -11.29 1.50
CA VAL A 118 -4.52 -11.85 0.14
C VAL A 118 -3.90 -13.25 0.18
N ALA A 119 -2.80 -13.46 0.93
CA ALA A 119 -2.14 -14.74 1.05
C ALA A 119 -3.02 -15.83 1.69
N THR A 120 -4.01 -15.42 2.50
CA THR A 120 -4.99 -16.36 3.08
C THR A 120 -5.95 -16.92 2.03
N VAL A 121 -6.30 -16.12 1.01
CA VAL A 121 -7.32 -16.43 -0.02
C VAL A 121 -6.66 -16.92 -1.31
N ALA A 122 -5.67 -16.19 -1.83
CA ALA A 122 -5.04 -16.44 -3.13
C ALA A 122 -3.87 -17.42 -3.00
N LYS A 123 -4.16 -18.72 -2.96
CA LYS A 123 -3.13 -19.78 -2.71
C LYS A 123 -2.23 -20.05 -3.91
N ASP A 124 -2.75 -19.90 -5.12
CA ASP A 124 -2.05 -20.26 -6.36
C ASP A 124 -1.66 -19.03 -7.19
N THR A 125 -2.30 -17.88 -6.96
CA THR A 125 -1.99 -16.65 -7.68
C THR A 125 -0.70 -16.04 -7.13
N PRO A 126 0.25 -15.64 -7.97
CA PRO A 126 1.43 -14.88 -7.56
C PRO A 126 1.07 -13.60 -6.82
N ILE A 127 1.69 -13.38 -5.67
CA ILE A 127 1.52 -12.18 -4.84
C ILE A 127 2.87 -11.48 -4.74
N VAL A 128 2.89 -10.19 -5.13
CA VAL A 128 4.06 -9.32 -4.96
C VAL A 128 3.70 -8.24 -3.95
N ALA A 129 4.21 -8.37 -2.74
CA ALA A 129 3.86 -7.48 -1.64
C ALA A 129 4.88 -6.36 -1.46
N THR A 130 4.44 -5.21 -0.97
CA THR A 130 5.29 -4.05 -0.68
C THR A 130 4.81 -3.31 0.56
N ALA A 131 5.66 -2.45 1.11
CA ALA A 131 5.40 -1.80 2.40
C ALA A 131 5.18 -2.85 3.50
N ILE A 132 6.03 -3.87 3.50
CA ILE A 132 6.07 -4.97 4.46
C ILE A 132 7.33 -4.82 5.29
N THR A 133 7.19 -4.67 6.58
CA THR A 133 8.34 -4.52 7.49
C THR A 133 9.21 -5.78 7.50
N ASP A 134 8.61 -6.93 7.78
CA ASP A 134 9.33 -8.21 7.82
C ASP A 134 8.42 -9.35 7.30
N PHE A 135 8.81 -9.95 6.19
CA PHE A 135 8.01 -10.97 5.52
C PHE A 135 7.94 -12.28 6.31
N VAL A 136 9.00 -12.62 7.05
CA VAL A 136 9.06 -13.84 7.88
C VAL A 136 8.21 -13.67 9.14
N ALA A 137 8.36 -12.54 9.85
CA ALA A 137 7.54 -12.22 11.02
C ALA A 137 6.04 -12.13 10.66
N ALA A 138 5.73 -11.60 9.47
CA ALA A 138 4.36 -11.55 8.94
C ALA A 138 3.83 -12.92 8.48
N LYS A 139 4.66 -13.99 8.50
CA LYS A 139 4.34 -15.35 8.05
C LYS A 139 3.94 -15.43 6.57
N LEU A 140 4.49 -14.54 5.75
CA LEU A 140 4.25 -14.48 4.31
C LEU A 140 5.21 -15.38 3.53
N VAL A 141 6.43 -15.52 4.01
CA VAL A 141 7.48 -16.35 3.38
C VAL A 141 8.21 -17.20 4.41
N LYS A 142 8.93 -18.22 3.96
CA LYS A 142 9.77 -19.07 4.83
C LYS A 142 11.07 -18.35 5.23
N SER A 143 11.67 -17.65 4.27
CA SER A 143 12.83 -16.78 4.46
C SER A 143 12.88 -15.75 3.33
N ASP A 144 13.56 -14.61 3.53
CA ASP A 144 13.72 -13.59 2.49
C ASP A 144 14.53 -14.12 1.30
N ALA A 145 15.55 -14.94 1.55
CA ALA A 145 16.40 -15.49 0.49
C ALA A 145 15.69 -16.54 -0.37
N ALA A 146 14.75 -17.29 0.21
CA ALA A 146 13.99 -18.34 -0.45
C ALA A 146 12.54 -18.35 0.07
N PRO A 147 11.65 -17.54 -0.50
CA PRO A 147 10.25 -17.39 -0.05
C PRO A 147 9.49 -18.72 0.02
N GLY A 148 9.66 -19.57 -1.00
CA GLY A 148 9.18 -20.96 -1.02
C GLY A 148 7.67 -21.13 -1.13
N GLY A 149 6.95 -20.07 -1.48
CA GLY A 149 5.49 -20.02 -1.67
C GLY A 149 5.10 -19.15 -2.86
N ASN A 150 3.86 -18.69 -2.88
CA ASN A 150 3.36 -17.80 -3.93
C ASN A 150 3.52 -16.32 -3.59
N VAL A 151 4.21 -15.96 -2.51
CA VAL A 151 4.45 -14.58 -2.07
C VAL A 151 5.92 -14.24 -2.18
N THR A 152 6.22 -13.05 -2.69
CA THR A 152 7.51 -12.36 -2.63
C THR A 152 7.27 -10.87 -2.57
N GLY A 153 8.31 -10.04 -2.60
CA GLY A 153 8.13 -8.58 -2.66
C GLY A 153 9.31 -7.77 -2.18
N VAL A 154 9.01 -6.57 -1.68
CA VAL A 154 10.01 -5.58 -1.24
C VAL A 154 9.68 -5.10 0.17
N SER A 155 10.66 -5.25 1.08
CA SER A 155 10.55 -4.82 2.47
C SER A 155 10.84 -3.32 2.60
N ASP A 156 10.06 -2.66 3.46
CA ASP A 156 10.25 -1.27 3.86
C ASP A 156 10.92 -1.12 5.23
N LEU A 157 11.48 -2.19 5.79
CA LEU A 157 12.13 -2.14 7.09
C LEU A 157 13.19 -1.03 7.13
N GLY A 158 12.85 0.05 7.81
CA GLY A 158 13.71 1.21 8.01
C GLY A 158 14.82 0.95 9.05
N PRO A 159 15.78 1.87 9.16
CA PRO A 159 16.89 1.78 10.11
C PRO A 159 16.44 2.22 11.52
N ILE A 160 15.64 1.43 12.21
CA ILE A 160 14.98 1.77 13.49
C ILE A 160 15.99 2.23 14.54
N ALA A 161 17.15 1.58 14.66
CA ALA A 161 18.19 2.01 15.58
C ALA A 161 18.72 3.42 15.25
N ALA A 162 18.90 3.73 13.96
CA ALA A 162 19.34 5.07 13.55
C ALA A 162 18.22 6.12 13.72
N GLN A 163 16.96 5.74 13.56
CA GLN A 163 15.81 6.60 13.87
C GLN A 163 15.70 6.89 15.37
N PHE A 164 15.95 5.89 16.20
CA PHE A 164 16.05 6.09 17.65
C PHE A 164 17.25 6.97 18.02
N ASP A 165 18.41 6.76 17.39
CA ASP A 165 19.60 7.62 17.58
C ASP A 165 19.32 9.08 17.16
N LEU A 166 18.54 9.28 16.08
CA LEU A 166 18.08 10.60 15.69
C LEU A 166 17.23 11.23 16.80
N LEU A 167 16.25 10.48 17.35
CA LEU A 167 15.44 10.98 18.47
C LEU A 167 16.33 11.37 19.66
N MET A 168 17.30 10.54 20.04
CA MET A 168 18.20 10.83 21.14
C MET A 168 19.10 12.05 20.90
N LYS A 169 19.47 12.36 19.65
CA LYS A 169 20.17 13.61 19.31
C LYS A 169 19.27 14.85 19.45
N LEU A 170 17.97 14.70 19.21
CA LEU A 170 16.98 15.78 19.37
C LEU A 170 16.59 15.99 20.84
N VAL A 171 16.67 14.94 21.65
CA VAL A 171 16.36 14.96 23.09
C VAL A 171 17.47 14.29 23.92
N PRO A 172 18.69 14.87 23.97
CA PRO A 172 19.91 14.17 24.41
C PRO A 172 19.89 13.71 25.88
N ASN A 173 19.04 14.28 26.71
CA ASN A 173 18.92 13.94 28.13
C ASN A 173 17.71 13.05 28.43
N ALA A 174 17.00 12.57 27.42
CA ALA A 174 15.84 11.73 27.63
C ALA A 174 16.21 10.42 28.32
N LYS A 175 15.43 10.09 29.35
CA LYS A 175 15.50 8.81 30.09
C LYS A 175 14.31 7.91 29.76
N THR A 176 13.24 8.53 29.28
CA THR A 176 12.00 7.84 28.96
C THR A 176 11.47 8.40 27.65
N ILE A 177 11.23 7.55 26.68
CA ILE A 177 10.53 7.88 25.43
C ILE A 177 9.22 7.12 25.36
N GLY A 178 8.30 7.59 24.53
CA GLY A 178 7.04 6.90 24.26
C GLY A 178 7.01 6.31 22.85
N THR A 179 6.17 5.30 22.67
CA THR A 179 5.77 4.83 21.37
C THR A 179 4.25 4.63 21.32
N ILE A 180 3.64 4.95 20.16
CA ILE A 180 2.20 4.78 19.94
C ILE A 180 2.04 3.96 18.67
N TYR A 181 1.28 2.88 18.75
CA TYR A 181 1.11 1.96 17.64
C TYR A 181 -0.14 1.09 17.78
N ASN A 182 -0.60 0.51 16.67
CA ASN A 182 -1.64 -0.50 16.67
C ASN A 182 -1.04 -1.89 16.96
N SER A 183 -1.32 -2.43 18.14
CA SER A 183 -0.78 -3.73 18.55
C SER A 183 -1.30 -4.93 17.76
N SER A 184 -2.36 -4.76 16.97
CA SER A 184 -2.84 -5.79 16.04
C SER A 184 -2.07 -5.81 14.70
N GLU A 185 -1.26 -4.80 14.42
CA GLU A 185 -0.36 -4.76 13.27
C GLU A 185 1.00 -5.37 13.63
N ILE A 186 1.29 -6.57 13.11
CA ILE A 186 2.55 -7.29 13.38
C ILE A 186 3.79 -6.48 12.97
N ASN A 187 3.70 -5.70 11.87
CA ASN A 187 4.74 -4.77 11.43
C ASN A 187 5.09 -3.75 12.51
N SER A 188 4.11 -3.18 13.18
CA SER A 188 4.30 -2.16 14.22
C SER A 188 4.91 -2.80 15.47
N ALA A 189 4.36 -3.91 15.95
CA ALA A 189 4.87 -4.65 17.11
C ALA A 189 6.34 -5.08 16.91
N TYR A 190 6.68 -5.59 15.72
CA TYR A 190 8.04 -6.00 15.36
C TYR A 190 9.04 -4.83 15.46
N GLN A 191 8.67 -3.64 14.97
CA GLN A 191 9.51 -2.44 15.05
C GLN A 191 9.67 -1.95 16.49
N VAL A 192 8.61 -2.02 17.30
CA VAL A 192 8.66 -1.66 18.73
C VAL A 192 9.60 -2.57 19.49
N ASP A 193 9.65 -3.87 19.18
CA ASP A 193 10.60 -4.78 19.80
C ASP A 193 12.06 -4.44 19.46
N ILE A 194 12.34 -4.00 18.23
CA ILE A 194 13.67 -3.51 17.82
C ILE A 194 13.99 -2.20 18.56
N LEU A 195 13.04 -1.27 18.63
CA LEU A 195 13.19 -0.01 19.37
C LEU A 195 13.55 -0.26 20.83
N LYS A 196 12.82 -1.16 21.52
CA LYS A 196 13.04 -1.49 22.93
C LYS A 196 14.43 -2.05 23.18
N LYS A 197 14.95 -2.88 22.27
CA LYS A 197 16.33 -3.39 22.34
C LYS A 197 17.35 -2.25 22.21
N ALA A 198 17.20 -1.40 21.20
CA ALA A 198 18.10 -0.27 21.00
C ALA A 198 18.06 0.75 22.15
N ALA A 199 16.88 1.00 22.73
CA ALA A 199 16.69 1.86 23.88
C ALA A 199 17.34 1.29 25.16
N ALA A 200 17.18 -0.01 25.40
CA ALA A 200 17.75 -0.70 26.55
C ALA A 200 19.29 -0.63 26.55
N GLU A 201 19.94 -0.77 25.38
CA GLU A 201 21.40 -0.62 25.21
C GLU A 201 21.90 0.77 25.65
N LYS A 202 21.04 1.80 25.60
CA LYS A 202 21.35 3.18 26.03
C LYS A 202 20.76 3.55 27.38
N GLY A 203 20.16 2.61 28.09
CA GLY A 203 19.53 2.85 29.38
C GLY A 203 18.32 3.81 29.31
N VAL A 204 17.60 3.78 28.19
CA VAL A 204 16.38 4.57 27.96
C VAL A 204 15.15 3.66 28.08
N GLU A 205 14.20 4.08 28.90
CA GLU A 205 12.91 3.39 29.06
C GLU A 205 11.98 3.71 27.90
N VAL A 206 11.21 2.71 27.42
CA VAL A 206 10.19 2.88 26.39
C VAL A 206 8.81 2.62 27.01
N LEU A 207 7.97 3.65 27.05
CA LEU A 207 6.56 3.53 27.46
C LEU A 207 5.70 3.33 26.21
N GLU A 208 4.87 2.31 26.25
CA GLU A 208 3.99 1.94 25.15
C GLU A 208 2.56 2.42 25.39
N ALA A 209 1.94 3.00 24.35
CA ALA A 209 0.50 3.21 24.29
C ALA A 209 -0.03 2.61 23.00
N THR A 210 -1.05 1.76 23.09
CA THR A 210 -1.61 1.11 21.92
C THR A 210 -2.92 1.75 21.48
N VAL A 211 -3.17 1.69 20.19
CA VAL A 211 -4.42 2.12 19.56
C VAL A 211 -5.02 0.96 18.76
N SER A 212 -6.33 0.96 18.60
CA SER A 212 -7.03 0.02 17.71
C SER A 212 -7.58 0.73 16.48
N ASN A 213 -7.78 2.04 16.59
CA ASN A 213 -8.29 2.90 15.53
C ASN A 213 -7.89 4.36 15.79
N VAL A 214 -8.18 5.24 14.84
CA VAL A 214 -7.79 6.65 14.88
C VAL A 214 -8.37 7.44 16.05
N ASN A 215 -9.51 7.03 16.62
CA ASN A 215 -10.15 7.73 17.75
C ASN A 215 -9.38 7.53 19.08
N ASP A 216 -8.57 6.48 19.17
CA ASP A 216 -7.80 6.18 20.40
C ASP A 216 -6.56 7.08 20.52
N ILE A 217 -6.12 7.75 19.44
CA ILE A 217 -4.86 8.52 19.37
C ILE A 217 -4.78 9.60 20.46
N GLN A 218 -5.85 10.36 20.64
CA GLN A 218 -5.87 11.43 21.65
C GLN A 218 -5.62 10.89 23.05
N GLN A 219 -6.26 9.78 23.40
CA GLN A 219 -6.09 9.14 24.72
C GLN A 219 -4.70 8.53 24.87
N ALA A 220 -4.17 7.89 23.80
CA ALA A 220 -2.83 7.33 23.80
C ALA A 220 -1.78 8.42 24.06
N VAL A 221 -1.84 9.55 23.36
CA VAL A 221 -0.94 10.69 23.59
C VAL A 221 -1.11 11.23 25.02
N ALA A 222 -2.35 11.41 25.51
CA ALA A 222 -2.62 11.92 26.85
C ALA A 222 -2.03 11.01 27.94
N SER A 223 -1.97 9.70 27.72
CA SER A 223 -1.39 8.76 28.69
C SER A 223 0.14 8.87 28.81
N LEU A 224 0.82 9.41 27.80
CA LEU A 224 2.28 9.50 27.69
C LEU A 224 2.83 10.91 27.90
N LYS A 225 2.09 11.98 27.56
CA LYS A 225 2.60 13.35 27.37
C LYS A 225 3.41 13.91 28.56
N ASP A 226 3.04 13.55 29.79
CA ASP A 226 3.71 14.07 31.01
C ASP A 226 4.79 13.09 31.53
N LYS A 227 5.03 12.00 30.84
CA LYS A 227 5.93 10.92 31.26
C LYS A 227 7.14 10.73 30.34
N VAL A 228 7.08 11.26 29.10
CA VAL A 228 8.07 11.02 28.08
C VAL A 228 8.70 12.30 27.57
N GLN A 229 9.96 12.25 27.16
CA GLN A 229 10.69 13.38 26.61
C GLN A 229 10.67 13.41 25.07
N GLY A 230 10.24 12.32 24.43
CA GLY A 230 10.10 12.21 22.99
C GLY A 230 9.25 11.02 22.59
N LEU A 231 8.82 10.97 21.36
CA LEU A 231 8.04 9.85 20.79
C LEU A 231 8.79 9.22 19.61
N TYR A 232 8.74 7.91 19.56
CA TYR A 232 9.04 7.14 18.35
C TYR A 232 7.75 6.54 17.81
N LEU A 233 7.50 6.71 16.53
CA LEU A 233 6.32 6.19 15.84
C LEU A 233 6.77 5.19 14.77
N PRO A 234 6.46 3.89 14.89
CA PRO A 234 6.80 2.92 13.86
C PRO A 234 6.04 3.21 12.55
N THR A 235 6.32 2.47 11.49
CA THR A 235 5.50 2.47 10.27
C THR A 235 4.17 1.76 10.55
N ASP A 236 3.25 2.48 11.16
CA ASP A 236 1.93 2.06 11.63
C ASP A 236 0.85 2.67 10.75
N ASN A 237 -0.02 1.84 10.18
CA ASN A 237 -0.99 2.34 9.20
C ASN A 237 -2.13 3.15 9.83
N VAL A 238 -2.53 2.83 11.06
CA VAL A 238 -3.53 3.62 11.80
C VAL A 238 -2.97 4.99 12.12
N ILE A 239 -1.74 5.06 12.63
CA ILE A 239 -1.06 6.32 12.93
C ILE A 239 -0.83 7.13 11.65
N ALA A 240 -0.31 6.52 10.58
CA ALA A 240 -0.02 7.20 9.32
C ALA A 240 -1.28 7.78 8.65
N SER A 241 -2.42 7.11 8.76
CA SER A 241 -3.70 7.61 8.25
C SER A 241 -4.28 8.80 9.02
N ALA A 242 -3.80 9.05 10.25
CA ALA A 242 -4.36 10.04 11.17
C ALA A 242 -3.32 11.04 11.72
N VAL A 243 -2.18 11.22 11.02
CA VAL A 243 -1.10 12.12 11.47
C VAL A 243 -1.56 13.53 11.80
N PRO A 244 -2.46 14.18 11.03
CA PRO A 244 -2.95 15.52 11.40
C PRO A 244 -3.66 15.56 12.74
N ALA A 245 -4.35 14.49 13.14
CA ALA A 245 -4.97 14.37 14.47
C ALA A 245 -3.92 14.15 15.57
N LEU A 246 -2.94 13.29 15.30
CA LEU A 246 -1.80 13.07 16.20
C LEU A 246 -1.01 14.37 16.43
N ALA A 247 -0.63 15.06 15.37
CA ALA A 247 0.15 16.31 15.44
C ALA A 247 -0.56 17.42 16.24
N LYS A 248 -1.89 17.52 16.16
CA LYS A 248 -2.70 18.45 16.95
C LYS A 248 -2.60 18.23 18.46
N VAL A 249 -2.22 17.06 18.91
CA VAL A 249 -2.07 16.74 20.34
C VAL A 249 -0.60 16.74 20.76
N VAL A 250 0.28 16.18 19.94
CA VAL A 250 1.73 16.03 20.22
C VAL A 250 2.45 17.38 20.15
N ASN A 251 2.19 18.20 19.13
CA ASN A 251 2.92 19.44 18.92
C ASN A 251 2.63 20.51 19.99
N PRO A 252 1.39 20.76 20.43
CA PRO A 252 1.13 21.64 21.57
C PRO A 252 1.75 21.14 22.88
N ALA A 253 1.89 19.83 23.06
CA ALA A 253 2.58 19.25 24.21
C ALA A 253 4.12 19.40 24.13
N LYS A 254 4.64 19.94 22.99
CA LYS A 254 6.08 20.14 22.70
C LYS A 254 6.90 18.86 22.81
N ILE A 255 6.34 17.74 22.43
CA ILE A 255 7.00 16.43 22.43
C ILE A 255 7.60 16.18 21.05
N PRO A 256 8.94 16.11 20.89
CA PRO A 256 9.57 15.75 19.64
C PRO A 256 9.19 14.33 19.23
N ALA A 257 8.67 14.16 18.01
CA ALA A 257 8.25 12.86 17.47
C ALA A 257 9.09 12.49 16.24
N VAL A 258 9.85 11.39 16.33
CA VAL A 258 10.54 10.77 15.19
C VAL A 258 9.71 9.59 14.71
N ALA A 259 9.45 9.56 13.39
CA ALA A 259 8.61 8.56 12.76
C ALA A 259 9.42 7.58 11.91
N GLY A 260 8.85 6.41 11.63
CA GLY A 260 9.42 5.39 10.77
C GLY A 260 9.45 5.76 9.29
N GLU A 261 8.62 6.74 8.86
CA GLU A 261 8.48 7.08 7.44
C GLU A 261 8.23 8.58 7.18
N MET A 262 8.55 9.01 5.95
CA MET A 262 8.56 10.41 5.50
C MET A 262 7.17 11.06 5.46
N GLY A 263 6.14 10.31 5.12
CA GLY A 263 4.79 10.88 4.99
C GLY A 263 4.25 11.39 6.32
N VAL A 264 4.55 10.67 7.41
CA VAL A 264 4.21 11.08 8.78
C VAL A 264 4.93 12.39 9.15
N VAL A 265 6.17 12.59 8.70
CA VAL A 265 6.90 13.85 8.90
C VAL A 265 6.26 14.98 8.10
N GLY A 266 5.96 14.75 6.82
CA GLY A 266 5.30 15.74 5.96
C GLY A 266 3.93 16.18 6.49
N ALA A 267 3.21 15.28 7.17
CA ALA A 267 1.89 15.54 7.75
C ALA A 267 1.92 16.15 9.17
N GLY A 268 3.11 16.35 9.78
CA GLY A 268 3.21 17.12 11.02
C GLY A 268 4.07 16.55 12.16
N CYS A 269 4.73 15.40 11.99
CA CYS A 269 5.77 14.95 12.93
C CYS A 269 7.10 15.64 12.66
N LEU A 270 8.07 15.52 13.58
CA LEU A 270 9.29 16.31 13.55
C LEU A 270 10.32 15.79 12.55
N GLY A 271 10.58 14.48 12.53
CA GLY A 271 11.66 13.95 11.69
C GLY A 271 11.60 12.43 11.49
N SER A 272 12.42 11.95 10.58
CA SER A 272 12.59 10.53 10.25
C SER A 272 13.95 10.28 9.59
N ILE A 273 14.35 9.01 9.49
CA ILE A 273 15.27 8.49 8.48
C ILE A 273 14.45 7.50 7.67
N SER A 274 13.95 7.91 6.51
CA SER A 274 12.91 7.21 5.77
C SER A 274 13.38 6.61 4.45
N VAL A 275 12.86 5.45 4.10
CA VAL A 275 12.93 4.91 2.74
C VAL A 275 11.97 5.68 1.81
N ASP A 276 12.22 5.62 0.50
CA ASP A 276 11.34 6.19 -0.50
C ASP A 276 10.28 5.17 -0.94
N TYR A 277 9.04 5.41 -0.59
CA TYR A 277 7.93 4.50 -0.88
C TYR A 277 7.54 4.47 -2.37
N TYR A 278 7.81 5.52 -3.12
CA TYR A 278 7.61 5.50 -4.56
C TYR A 278 8.62 4.55 -5.24
N GLU A 279 9.90 4.66 -4.89
CA GLU A 279 10.93 3.75 -5.39
C GLU A 279 10.69 2.30 -4.92
N LEU A 280 10.21 2.11 -3.68
CA LEU A 280 9.77 0.82 -3.18
C LEU A 280 8.68 0.21 -4.08
N GLY A 281 7.69 1.01 -4.43
CA GLY A 281 6.62 0.63 -5.35
C GLY A 281 7.15 0.31 -6.75
N LYS A 282 8.10 1.09 -7.27
CA LYS A 282 8.73 0.81 -8.56
C LYS A 282 9.46 -0.53 -8.59
N MET A 283 10.25 -0.83 -7.56
CA MET A 283 10.91 -2.15 -7.43
C MET A 283 9.88 -3.28 -7.44
N THR A 284 8.78 -3.09 -6.70
CA THR A 284 7.68 -4.06 -6.62
C THR A 284 6.99 -4.27 -7.96
N GLY A 285 6.71 -3.20 -8.70
CA GLY A 285 6.11 -3.27 -10.03
C GLY A 285 7.01 -3.94 -11.05
N GLN A 286 8.32 -3.68 -11.01
CA GLN A 286 9.32 -4.36 -11.85
C GLN A 286 9.39 -5.86 -11.56
N MET A 287 9.39 -6.22 -10.27
CA MET A 287 9.35 -7.64 -9.85
C MET A 287 8.07 -8.33 -10.34
N GLY A 288 6.93 -7.67 -10.21
CA GLY A 288 5.65 -8.18 -10.71
C GLY A 288 5.64 -8.35 -12.24
N ALA A 289 6.24 -7.43 -12.98
CA ALA A 289 6.39 -7.55 -14.44
C ALA A 289 7.25 -8.77 -14.82
N ASP A 290 8.37 -9.01 -14.13
CA ASP A 290 9.19 -10.22 -14.36
C ASP A 290 8.41 -11.51 -14.11
N ILE A 291 7.52 -11.52 -13.12
CA ILE A 291 6.64 -12.66 -12.81
C ILE A 291 5.58 -12.83 -13.90
N LEU A 292 4.95 -11.73 -14.36
CA LEU A 292 3.97 -11.75 -15.46
C LEU A 292 4.58 -12.29 -16.76
N GLU A 293 5.84 -11.98 -17.03
CA GLU A 293 6.60 -12.46 -18.17
C GLU A 293 7.11 -13.91 -18.02
N GLY A 294 6.88 -14.54 -16.87
CA GLY A 294 7.37 -15.89 -16.54
C GLY A 294 8.88 -15.99 -16.34
N LYS A 295 9.58 -14.84 -16.21
CA LYS A 295 11.03 -14.78 -15.96
C LYS A 295 11.38 -15.18 -14.53
N LYS A 296 10.49 -14.91 -13.60
CA LYS A 296 10.63 -15.20 -12.17
C LYS A 296 9.41 -15.92 -11.63
N LYS A 297 9.60 -16.67 -10.55
CA LYS A 297 8.52 -17.26 -9.75
C LYS A 297 8.64 -16.74 -8.33
N PRO A 298 7.54 -16.40 -7.65
CA PRO A 298 7.60 -15.88 -6.27
C PRO A 298 8.41 -16.78 -5.33
N ALA A 299 8.26 -18.11 -5.44
CA ALA A 299 8.95 -19.06 -4.58
C ALA A 299 10.48 -18.96 -4.60
N ASP A 300 11.04 -18.58 -5.75
CA ASP A 300 12.48 -18.53 -6.02
C ASP A 300 13.01 -17.08 -6.13
N THR A 301 12.15 -16.10 -5.97
CA THR A 301 12.50 -14.67 -6.05
C THR A 301 12.73 -14.15 -4.63
N PRO A 302 13.98 -13.83 -4.23
CA PRO A 302 14.25 -13.28 -2.92
C PRO A 302 13.46 -12.00 -2.65
N VAL A 303 13.09 -11.81 -1.40
CA VAL A 303 12.56 -10.52 -0.92
C VAL A 303 13.67 -9.48 -1.05
N GLU A 304 13.35 -8.35 -1.67
CA GLU A 304 14.29 -7.24 -1.80
C GLU A 304 14.12 -6.25 -0.64
N HIS A 305 15.20 -5.53 -0.32
CA HIS A 305 15.23 -4.53 0.74
C HIS A 305 15.74 -3.20 0.20
N VAL A 306 15.14 -2.10 0.62
CA VAL A 306 15.65 -0.76 0.31
C VAL A 306 16.89 -0.49 1.16
N LYS A 307 17.98 -0.08 0.51
CA LYS A 307 19.31 -0.03 1.13
C LYS A 307 19.61 1.21 1.95
N THR A 308 18.92 2.32 1.73
CA THR A 308 19.27 3.62 2.36
C THR A 308 18.03 4.40 2.75
N GLY A 309 18.05 4.92 3.99
CA GLY A 309 17.09 5.92 4.43
C GLY A 309 17.67 7.33 4.25
N VAL A 310 16.81 8.29 3.94
CA VAL A 310 17.17 9.72 3.84
C VAL A 310 16.66 10.43 5.10
N PRO A 311 17.48 11.25 5.78
CA PRO A 311 17.02 12.09 6.86
C PRO A 311 15.96 13.09 6.35
N VAL A 312 14.91 13.28 7.14
CA VAL A 312 13.78 14.13 6.78
C VAL A 312 13.36 14.92 8.01
N PHE A 313 13.07 16.22 7.84
CA PHE A 313 12.58 17.08 8.94
C PHE A 313 11.44 17.97 8.49
N ASN A 314 10.52 18.23 9.42
CA ASN A 314 9.47 19.23 9.28
C ASN A 314 9.85 20.49 10.07
N MET A 315 10.22 21.55 9.34
CA MET A 315 10.72 22.79 9.93
C MET A 315 9.61 23.58 10.64
N LYS A 316 8.37 23.51 10.13
CA LYS A 316 7.21 24.11 10.82
C LYS A 316 6.94 23.44 12.15
N THR A 317 7.03 22.12 12.20
CA THR A 317 6.87 21.37 13.45
C THR A 317 8.01 21.70 14.42
N ALA A 318 9.26 21.74 13.97
CA ALA A 318 10.39 22.14 14.80
C ALA A 318 10.17 23.52 15.43
N GLN A 319 9.75 24.51 14.65
CA GLN A 319 9.42 25.85 15.13
C GLN A 319 8.24 25.83 16.12
N ALA A 320 7.18 25.10 15.83
CA ALA A 320 5.98 25.02 16.66
C ALA A 320 6.26 24.44 18.05
N ILE A 321 7.14 23.43 18.15
CA ILE A 321 7.54 22.83 19.42
C ILE A 321 8.67 23.59 20.11
N GLY A 322 9.27 24.59 19.45
CA GLY A 322 10.39 25.39 19.99
C GLY A 322 11.74 24.65 19.98
N LEU A 323 11.92 23.71 19.05
CA LEU A 323 13.13 22.91 18.94
C LEU A 323 13.97 23.39 17.75
N THR A 324 15.28 23.62 17.99
CA THR A 324 16.24 23.89 16.92
C THR A 324 16.90 22.59 16.48
N ILE A 325 16.75 22.22 15.21
CA ILE A 325 17.40 21.04 14.65
C ILE A 325 18.88 21.40 14.41
N PRO A 326 19.85 20.64 14.96
CA PRO A 326 21.27 20.85 14.70
C PRO A 326 21.62 20.86 13.21
N GLU A 327 22.53 21.75 12.81
CA GLU A 327 22.92 21.92 11.39
C GLU A 327 23.49 20.63 10.78
N GLU A 328 24.24 19.86 11.59
CA GLU A 328 24.77 18.58 11.15
C GLU A 328 23.71 17.55 10.78
N LEU A 329 22.52 17.61 11.39
CA LEU A 329 21.40 16.72 11.09
C LEU A 329 20.63 17.15 9.82
N LYS A 330 20.69 18.43 9.47
CA LYS A 330 20.06 18.97 8.25
C LYS A 330 20.88 18.68 6.99
N LYS A 331 22.14 18.34 7.12
CA LYS A 331 23.02 18.10 5.99
C LYS A 331 22.57 16.85 5.21
N GLY A 332 22.15 17.07 3.97
CA GLY A 332 21.62 16.01 3.11
C GLY A 332 20.20 15.57 3.45
N ALA A 333 19.53 16.25 4.37
CA ALA A 333 18.15 15.96 4.73
C ALA A 333 17.16 16.61 3.75
N LYS A 334 16.00 15.97 3.57
CA LYS A 334 14.83 16.58 2.95
C LYS A 334 14.09 17.43 3.99
N LEU A 335 13.81 18.69 3.67
CA LEU A 335 13.13 19.60 4.58
C LEU A 335 11.71 19.88 4.08
N PHE A 336 10.73 19.74 4.95
CA PHE A 336 9.36 20.21 4.76
C PHE A 336 9.24 21.59 5.43
N GLU A 337 8.86 22.61 4.63
CA GLU A 337 8.69 24.01 5.05
C GLU A 337 7.21 24.41 5.17
#